data_6535fb0b61ba06c7006fd8831fb5ed3e
#
_entry.id   6535fb0b61ba06c7006fd8831fb5ed3e
#
_cell.length_a   1.000
_cell.length_b   1.000
_cell.length_c   1.000
_cell.angle_alpha   90.00
_cell.angle_beta   90.00
_cell.angle_gamma   90.00
#
_symmetry.space_group_name_H-M   'P 1'
#
loop_
_entity.id
_entity.type
_entity.pdbx_description
1 polymer ?
#
loop_
_entity_poly.entity_id
_entity_poly.type
_entity_poly.pdbx_seq_one_letter_code
_entity_poly.pdbx_strand_id
1 'polypeptide(L)'
;MNILGVSAFYHDSAACLVKDGIIISAAQEERFTRKKHDAAFPKKAIRAVLEAGNISEKDLDIVAFYEKPFLKFERILETHLAVAPSGLRLFLKSMPVWIQKKLWIKDVLENELDFKGKIIFPEHHQSHAASAFFPSPFKEATVLTLDGVGEWATSSLGVGRENTITVLKEIRFPHSLGLLYSAFTYYTGFKVNSGEYKVMGLAPYGEPKYKNLILSELMDLKEDGSFKLNMKYFNYCAGLTMTTGHFHRLFGGRPRRPETLLTQREMDLARSIQEVTGEVMLRMAKHAKALTGFKNLCLAGGVALNCVGNGRILRESGFERIWIQPAAGDAGGALGAALIAWHHYLNRPRRPDESKDSLNGSFLGPSYGQQSIGEYLTQNNIPHIKLFDEEIPDTVADLIAGGKVVGWFKGKMEFGPRALGARSILGDARSPRMQEVMNLKIKFRESFRPFAPSVLKEKASEYFELEHESPYMLFTAPVKKDKRQILTPEEEKLFGIEKLNVVRSTIPAVTHVDYSARVQTVDKDVNPVYYNLIRRFFEKYGCPMIVNTSFNVRGEPLVCRPEEAYACFMRTGMDYLLLENFLLDKKQQKMLNENKDWPKKFALD
;
A
#
# COMPACT_ATOMS: atom_id res chain seq x y z
N MET A 1 -20.35 -16.43 -15.23
CA MET A 1 -21.02 -15.64 -14.20
C MET A 1 -20.10 -14.48 -13.82
N ASN A 2 -20.60 -13.25 -13.98
CA ASN A 2 -19.81 -12.03 -13.84
C ASN A 2 -20.19 -11.33 -12.54
N ILE A 3 -19.22 -11.14 -11.64
CA ILE A 3 -19.43 -10.52 -10.33
C ILE A 3 -18.58 -9.26 -10.26
N LEU A 4 -19.23 -8.12 -10.03
CA LEU A 4 -18.57 -6.84 -9.80
C LEU A 4 -18.47 -6.58 -8.31
N GLY A 5 -17.25 -6.46 -7.78
CA GLY A 5 -16.99 -5.96 -6.44
C GLY A 5 -16.70 -4.47 -6.46
N VAL A 6 -17.22 -3.74 -5.47
CA VAL A 6 -17.11 -2.28 -5.36
C VAL A 6 -16.73 -1.87 -3.94
N SER A 7 -15.72 -1.03 -3.79
CA SER A 7 -15.45 -0.26 -2.57
C SER A 7 -15.57 1.24 -2.87
N ALA A 8 -16.24 2.00 -2.00
CA ALA A 8 -16.48 3.42 -2.22
C ALA A 8 -16.89 4.18 -0.95
N PHE A 9 -16.89 5.53 -1.04
CA PHE A 9 -17.47 6.49 -0.09
C PHE A 9 -16.73 6.68 1.24
N TYR A 10 -15.52 6.12 1.38
CA TYR A 10 -14.66 6.40 2.53
C TYR A 10 -13.28 6.89 2.08
N HIS A 11 -12.41 6.02 1.58
CA HIS A 11 -11.17 6.33 0.86
C HIS A 11 -10.85 5.14 -0.08
N ASP A 12 -9.92 5.34 -1.02
CA ASP A 12 -9.41 4.30 -1.92
C ASP A 12 -10.49 3.51 -2.68
N SER A 13 -11.46 4.24 -3.25
CA SER A 13 -12.52 3.61 -4.05
C SER A 13 -11.93 2.76 -5.18
N ALA A 14 -12.51 1.58 -5.39
CA ALA A 14 -12.00 0.58 -6.33
C ALA A 14 -13.12 -0.30 -6.89
N ALA A 15 -12.84 -0.95 -8.00
CA ALA A 15 -13.66 -1.99 -8.58
C ALA A 15 -12.84 -3.23 -8.91
N CYS A 16 -13.48 -4.40 -8.85
CA CYS A 16 -12.91 -5.68 -9.24
C CYS A 16 -13.94 -6.51 -10.00
N LEU A 17 -13.54 -7.10 -11.11
CA LEU A 17 -14.35 -8.06 -11.87
C LEU A 17 -13.84 -9.48 -11.65
N VAL A 18 -14.74 -10.35 -11.16
CA VAL A 18 -14.55 -11.79 -11.05
C VAL A 18 -15.49 -12.48 -12.03
N LYS A 19 -14.95 -13.34 -12.89
CA LYS A 19 -15.70 -14.12 -13.86
C LYS A 19 -15.47 -15.61 -13.62
N ASP A 20 -16.53 -16.33 -13.30
CA ASP A 20 -16.48 -17.77 -12.98
C ASP A 20 -15.43 -18.13 -11.92
N GLY A 21 -15.26 -17.25 -10.92
CA GLY A 21 -14.28 -17.39 -9.83
C GLY A 21 -12.86 -16.91 -10.17
N ILE A 22 -12.60 -16.52 -11.41
CA ILE A 22 -11.31 -16.00 -11.85
C ILE A 22 -11.29 -14.48 -11.72
N ILE A 23 -10.24 -13.94 -11.10
CA ILE A 23 -10.01 -12.49 -11.00
C ILE A 23 -9.54 -11.99 -12.37
N ILE A 24 -10.38 -11.21 -13.06
CA ILE A 24 -10.09 -10.71 -14.41
C ILE A 24 -9.32 -9.40 -14.38
N SER A 25 -9.79 -8.46 -13.56
CA SER A 25 -9.23 -7.12 -13.45
C SER A 25 -9.63 -6.46 -12.14
N ALA A 26 -8.78 -5.58 -11.63
CA ALA A 26 -9.08 -4.72 -10.50
C ALA A 26 -8.36 -3.38 -10.65
N ALA A 27 -9.04 -2.28 -10.29
CA ALA A 27 -8.47 -0.95 -10.41
C ALA A 27 -9.02 0.01 -9.34
N GLN A 28 -8.17 0.95 -8.91
CA GLN A 28 -8.55 2.04 -8.01
C GLN A 28 -9.00 3.27 -8.82
N GLU A 29 -10.04 3.97 -8.37
CA GLU A 29 -10.58 5.15 -9.04
C GLU A 29 -9.57 6.30 -9.14
N GLU A 30 -8.73 6.47 -8.11
CA GLU A 30 -7.67 7.49 -8.07
C GLU A 30 -6.71 7.43 -9.28
N ARG A 31 -6.52 6.25 -9.88
CA ARG A 31 -5.65 6.04 -11.06
C ARG A 31 -6.16 6.82 -12.27
N PHE A 32 -7.48 6.97 -12.36
CA PHE A 32 -8.16 7.63 -13.48
C PHE A 32 -8.55 9.09 -13.18
N THR A 33 -8.92 9.39 -11.94
CA THR A 33 -9.31 10.75 -11.52
C THR A 33 -8.14 11.64 -11.17
N ARG A 34 -6.99 11.06 -10.92
CA ARG A 34 -5.76 11.72 -10.45
C ARG A 34 -5.91 12.38 -9.06
N LYS A 35 -6.92 11.99 -8.31
CA LYS A 35 -7.14 12.41 -6.91
C LYS A 35 -6.73 11.28 -5.99
N LYS A 36 -5.65 11.49 -5.24
CA LYS A 36 -5.15 10.48 -4.29
C LYS A 36 -6.18 10.19 -3.21
N HIS A 37 -6.40 8.90 -2.92
CA HIS A 37 -7.43 8.41 -1.98
C HIS A 37 -8.85 8.88 -2.36
N ASP A 38 -9.19 8.88 -3.66
CA ASP A 38 -10.52 9.27 -4.12
C ASP A 38 -11.59 8.39 -3.49
N ALA A 39 -12.55 9.05 -2.83
CA ALA A 39 -13.66 8.42 -2.12
C ALA A 39 -14.97 8.39 -2.95
N ALA A 40 -14.96 8.93 -4.15
CA ALA A 40 -16.15 8.98 -5.01
C ALA A 40 -16.58 7.58 -5.47
N PHE A 41 -17.78 7.46 -5.99
CA PHE A 41 -18.22 6.23 -6.67
C PHE A 41 -17.26 5.91 -7.83
N PRO A 42 -16.73 4.67 -7.94
CA PRO A 42 -15.60 4.36 -8.83
C PRO A 42 -16.02 4.11 -10.29
N LYS A 43 -16.67 5.09 -10.92
CA LYS A 43 -17.21 4.97 -12.29
C LYS A 43 -16.16 4.58 -13.33
N LYS A 44 -14.97 5.19 -13.23
CA LYS A 44 -13.90 4.96 -14.21
C LYS A 44 -13.22 3.61 -13.97
N ALA A 45 -13.03 3.24 -12.71
CA ALA A 45 -12.49 1.93 -12.36
C ALA A 45 -13.45 0.81 -12.78
N ILE A 46 -14.78 0.99 -12.56
CA ILE A 46 -15.80 0.04 -13.01
C ILE A 46 -15.73 -0.13 -14.54
N ARG A 47 -15.76 0.98 -15.28
CA ARG A 47 -15.61 0.91 -16.74
C ARG A 47 -14.36 0.15 -17.17
N ALA A 48 -13.22 0.46 -16.58
CA ALA A 48 -11.95 -0.18 -16.93
C ALA A 48 -11.95 -1.70 -16.66
N VAL A 49 -12.53 -2.16 -15.55
CA VAL A 49 -12.59 -3.61 -15.26
C VAL A 49 -13.61 -4.34 -16.13
N LEU A 50 -14.71 -3.70 -16.51
CA LEU A 50 -15.69 -4.26 -17.46
C LEU A 50 -15.09 -4.36 -18.87
N GLU A 51 -14.42 -3.31 -19.35
CA GLU A 51 -13.68 -3.31 -20.62
C GLU A 51 -12.63 -4.43 -20.66
N ALA A 52 -11.88 -4.62 -19.58
CA ALA A 52 -10.89 -5.70 -19.48
C ALA A 52 -11.53 -7.11 -19.52
N GLY A 53 -12.78 -7.23 -19.10
CA GLY A 53 -13.56 -8.47 -19.16
C GLY A 53 -14.32 -8.67 -20.48
N ASN A 54 -14.27 -7.71 -21.41
CA ASN A 54 -15.09 -7.64 -22.63
C ASN A 54 -16.58 -7.82 -22.35
N ILE A 55 -17.08 -7.12 -21.32
CA ILE A 55 -18.49 -7.12 -20.90
C ILE A 55 -18.99 -5.71 -20.63
N SER A 56 -20.30 -5.56 -20.54
CA SER A 56 -21.00 -4.34 -20.13
C SER A 56 -21.71 -4.52 -18.77
N GLU A 57 -22.28 -3.46 -18.23
CA GLU A 57 -23.06 -3.51 -16.99
C GLU A 57 -24.25 -4.49 -17.09
N LYS A 58 -24.81 -4.68 -18.29
CA LYS A 58 -25.95 -5.59 -18.54
C LYS A 58 -25.57 -7.07 -18.43
N ASP A 59 -24.29 -7.39 -18.52
CA ASP A 59 -23.77 -8.76 -18.44
C ASP A 59 -23.42 -9.15 -17.00
N LEU A 60 -23.63 -8.25 -16.03
CA LEU A 60 -23.39 -8.53 -14.61
C LEU A 60 -24.50 -9.40 -14.02
N ASP A 61 -24.11 -10.42 -13.29
CA ASP A 61 -25.02 -11.30 -12.53
C ASP A 61 -25.19 -10.84 -11.08
N ILE A 62 -24.11 -10.39 -10.44
CA ILE A 62 -24.09 -9.95 -9.04
C ILE A 62 -23.19 -8.72 -8.91
N VAL A 63 -23.64 -7.78 -8.06
CA VAL A 63 -22.82 -6.68 -7.54
C VAL A 63 -22.58 -6.90 -6.04
N ALA A 64 -21.34 -6.78 -5.58
CA ALA A 64 -20.98 -6.92 -4.19
C ALA A 64 -20.32 -5.63 -3.69
N PHE A 65 -20.90 -5.02 -2.65
CA PHE A 65 -20.35 -3.81 -2.02
C PHE A 65 -19.62 -4.21 -0.72
N TYR A 66 -18.44 -3.66 -0.48
CA TYR A 66 -17.45 -4.15 0.49
C TYR A 66 -17.80 -4.02 1.97
N GLU A 67 -18.92 -3.35 2.34
CA GLU A 67 -19.33 -3.14 3.74
C GLU A 67 -20.85 -3.09 3.88
N LYS A 68 -21.35 -3.16 5.14
CA LYS A 68 -22.77 -3.05 5.49
C LYS A 68 -23.11 -1.63 5.95
N PRO A 69 -23.71 -0.78 5.11
CA PRO A 69 -23.95 0.63 5.41
C PRO A 69 -24.78 0.86 6.68
N PHE A 70 -25.81 0.05 6.93
CA PHE A 70 -26.69 0.18 8.10
C PHE A 70 -25.95 -0.08 9.41
N LEU A 71 -25.14 -1.15 9.49
CA LEU A 71 -24.32 -1.44 10.68
C LEU A 71 -23.28 -0.36 10.95
N LYS A 72 -22.69 0.18 9.89
CA LYS A 72 -21.74 1.31 10.00
C LYS A 72 -22.43 2.58 10.51
N PHE A 73 -23.64 2.85 10.05
CA PHE A 73 -24.46 3.96 10.52
C PHE A 73 -24.85 3.80 11.99
N GLU A 74 -25.30 2.60 12.40
CA GLU A 74 -25.58 2.26 13.79
C GLU A 74 -24.39 2.59 14.70
N ARG A 75 -23.20 2.11 14.39
CA ARG A 75 -22.00 2.44 15.16
C ARG A 75 -21.77 3.95 15.26
N ILE A 76 -21.92 4.69 14.16
CA ILE A 76 -21.71 6.15 14.16
C ILE A 76 -22.72 6.83 15.05
N LEU A 77 -23.99 6.43 14.98
CA LEU A 77 -25.06 6.98 15.81
C LEU A 77 -24.82 6.69 17.30
N GLU A 78 -24.52 5.44 17.65
CA GLU A 78 -24.21 5.04 19.03
C GLU A 78 -22.97 5.79 19.56
N THR A 79 -21.93 5.96 18.71
CA THR A 79 -20.76 6.74 19.10
C THR A 79 -21.12 8.17 19.45
N HIS A 80 -21.97 8.82 18.64
CA HIS A 80 -22.41 10.19 18.90
C HIS A 80 -23.24 10.30 20.19
N LEU A 81 -24.12 9.34 20.45
CA LEU A 81 -24.91 9.28 21.68
C LEU A 81 -24.00 9.10 22.90
N ALA A 82 -23.03 8.21 22.83
CA ALA A 82 -22.11 7.91 23.93
C ALA A 82 -21.20 9.11 24.31
N VAL A 83 -20.89 10.00 23.37
CA VAL A 83 -20.04 11.18 23.63
C VAL A 83 -20.82 12.49 23.79
N ALA A 84 -22.15 12.45 23.73
CA ALA A 84 -22.98 13.65 23.86
C ALA A 84 -22.76 14.35 25.22
N PRO A 85 -22.75 15.71 25.27
CA PRO A 85 -22.93 16.66 24.15
C PRO A 85 -21.64 17.01 23.40
N SER A 86 -20.48 16.46 23.78
CA SER A 86 -19.16 16.87 23.26
C SER A 86 -19.01 16.67 21.75
N GLY A 87 -19.75 15.71 21.16
CA GLY A 87 -19.71 15.36 19.74
C GLY A 87 -20.62 16.18 18.81
N LEU A 88 -21.33 17.19 19.31
CA LEU A 88 -22.38 17.87 18.53
C LEU A 88 -21.91 18.43 17.18
N ARG A 89 -20.74 19.05 17.12
CA ARG A 89 -20.19 19.58 15.84
C ARG A 89 -19.91 18.48 14.81
N LEU A 90 -19.40 17.34 15.26
CA LEU A 90 -19.13 16.19 14.40
C LEU A 90 -20.46 15.57 13.93
N PHE A 91 -21.44 15.44 14.83
CA PHE A 91 -22.79 14.97 14.54
C PHE A 91 -23.47 15.82 13.45
N LEU A 92 -23.52 17.13 13.61
CA LEU A 92 -24.13 18.06 12.64
C LEU A 92 -23.45 18.00 11.26
N LYS A 93 -22.17 17.65 11.21
CA LYS A 93 -21.40 17.54 9.97
C LYS A 93 -21.55 16.16 9.29
N SER A 94 -21.67 15.10 10.07
CA SER A 94 -21.70 13.73 9.55
C SER A 94 -23.11 13.25 9.20
N MET A 95 -24.11 13.54 10.03
CA MET A 95 -25.47 13.00 9.86
C MET A 95 -26.15 13.36 8.53
N PRO A 96 -26.06 14.59 8.00
CA PRO A 96 -26.67 14.91 6.70
C PRO A 96 -26.10 14.04 5.57
N VAL A 97 -24.78 13.79 5.60
CA VAL A 97 -24.11 12.95 4.58
C VAL A 97 -24.59 11.50 4.65
N TRP A 98 -24.79 10.98 5.85
CA TRP A 98 -25.26 9.61 6.05
C TRP A 98 -26.72 9.46 5.62
N ILE A 99 -27.61 10.31 6.12
CA ILE A 99 -29.05 10.24 5.86
C ILE A 99 -29.36 10.47 4.39
N GLN A 100 -28.65 11.41 3.73
CA GLN A 100 -28.95 11.76 2.34
C GLN A 100 -28.30 10.83 1.30
N LYS A 101 -27.15 10.19 1.63
CA LYS A 101 -26.39 9.43 0.63
C LYS A 101 -25.98 8.03 1.07
N LYS A 102 -25.31 7.91 2.24
CA LYS A 102 -24.62 6.65 2.58
C LYS A 102 -25.55 5.53 3.06
N LEU A 103 -26.74 5.82 3.52
CA LEU A 103 -27.76 4.81 3.81
C LEU A 103 -28.38 4.21 2.55
N TRP A 104 -28.36 4.93 1.45
CA TRP A 104 -28.99 4.56 0.18
C TRP A 104 -27.99 3.99 -0.84
N ILE A 105 -26.93 3.32 -0.37
CA ILE A 105 -25.89 2.76 -1.25
C ILE A 105 -26.47 1.75 -2.24
N LYS A 106 -27.49 0.98 -1.84
CA LYS A 106 -28.20 0.08 -2.76
C LYS A 106 -28.75 0.85 -3.95
N ASP A 107 -29.53 1.91 -3.70
CA ASP A 107 -30.13 2.74 -4.75
C ASP A 107 -29.06 3.43 -5.60
N VAL A 108 -27.96 3.84 -4.98
CA VAL A 108 -26.81 4.41 -5.71
C VAL A 108 -26.22 3.39 -6.68
N LEU A 109 -26.00 2.15 -6.24
CA LEU A 109 -25.47 1.07 -7.09
C LEU A 109 -26.45 0.75 -8.24
N GLU A 110 -27.74 0.62 -7.95
CA GLU A 110 -28.79 0.36 -8.95
C GLU A 110 -28.83 1.47 -10.01
N ASN A 111 -28.80 2.73 -9.59
CA ASN A 111 -28.89 3.87 -10.50
C ASN A 111 -27.60 4.12 -11.30
N GLU A 112 -26.44 4.02 -10.66
CA GLU A 112 -25.15 4.32 -11.30
C GLU A 112 -24.73 3.24 -12.30
N LEU A 113 -25.21 1.98 -12.11
CA LEU A 113 -24.90 0.83 -12.96
C LEU A 113 -26.08 0.42 -13.86
N ASP A 114 -27.25 1.08 -13.77
CA ASP A 114 -28.51 0.61 -14.38
C ASP A 114 -28.75 -0.90 -14.11
N PHE A 115 -28.46 -1.33 -12.88
CA PHE A 115 -28.44 -2.73 -12.46
C PHE A 115 -29.60 -3.04 -11.52
N LYS A 116 -30.43 -4.02 -11.90
CA LYS A 116 -31.58 -4.48 -11.09
C LYS A 116 -31.40 -5.92 -10.56
N GLY A 117 -30.22 -6.46 -10.70
CA GLY A 117 -29.91 -7.81 -10.25
C GLY A 117 -29.61 -7.90 -8.74
N LYS A 118 -28.95 -8.95 -8.36
CA LYS A 118 -28.60 -9.22 -6.95
C LYS A 118 -27.47 -8.34 -6.46
N ILE A 119 -27.70 -7.56 -5.40
CA ILE A 119 -26.66 -6.80 -4.68
C ILE A 119 -26.46 -7.46 -3.31
N ILE A 120 -25.21 -7.67 -2.94
CA ILE A 120 -24.83 -8.23 -1.64
C ILE A 120 -23.87 -7.29 -0.89
N PHE A 121 -23.98 -7.33 0.45
CA PHE A 121 -23.21 -6.51 1.38
C PHE A 121 -22.56 -7.39 2.42
N PRO A 122 -21.34 -7.93 2.19
CA PRO A 122 -20.56 -8.58 3.24
C PRO A 122 -20.13 -7.53 4.29
N GLU A 123 -19.67 -7.98 5.44
CA GLU A 123 -19.06 -7.10 6.43
C GLU A 123 -17.67 -6.66 5.97
N HIS A 124 -17.26 -5.46 6.37
CA HIS A 124 -16.00 -4.85 5.99
C HIS A 124 -14.80 -5.77 6.29
N HIS A 125 -14.71 -6.29 7.52
CA HIS A 125 -13.63 -7.21 7.90
C HIS A 125 -13.72 -8.57 7.20
N GLN A 126 -14.94 -9.03 6.83
CA GLN A 126 -15.08 -10.20 5.96
C GLN A 126 -14.53 -9.94 4.57
N SER A 127 -14.79 -8.75 4.01
CA SER A 127 -14.23 -8.34 2.71
C SER A 127 -12.71 -8.28 2.75
N HIS A 128 -12.10 -7.73 3.81
CA HIS A 128 -10.67 -7.77 4.01
C HIS A 128 -10.13 -9.21 4.11
N ALA A 129 -10.72 -10.03 4.96
CA ALA A 129 -10.32 -11.43 5.13
C ALA A 129 -10.38 -12.21 3.82
N ALA A 130 -11.46 -12.03 3.05
CA ALA A 130 -11.65 -12.66 1.75
C ALA A 130 -10.64 -12.18 0.71
N SER A 131 -10.31 -10.89 0.71
CA SER A 131 -9.30 -10.34 -0.19
C SER A 131 -7.91 -10.94 0.04
N ALA A 132 -7.63 -11.41 1.27
CA ALA A 132 -6.38 -12.07 1.60
C ALA A 132 -6.47 -13.60 1.41
N PHE A 133 -7.48 -14.26 1.95
CA PHE A 133 -7.50 -15.71 1.96
C PHE A 133 -7.77 -16.33 0.59
N PHE A 134 -8.79 -15.86 -0.13
CA PHE A 134 -9.19 -16.52 -1.38
C PHE A 134 -8.13 -16.43 -2.51
N PRO A 135 -7.42 -15.32 -2.71
CA PRO A 135 -6.35 -15.29 -3.69
C PRO A 135 -5.06 -15.97 -3.25
N SER A 136 -4.87 -16.23 -1.94
CA SER A 136 -3.64 -16.83 -1.42
C SER A 136 -3.41 -18.24 -1.96
N PRO A 137 -2.17 -18.77 -1.94
CA PRO A 137 -1.89 -20.14 -2.37
C PRO A 137 -2.28 -21.20 -1.32
N PHE A 138 -2.90 -20.83 -0.19
CA PHE A 138 -3.11 -21.72 0.95
C PHE A 138 -4.48 -22.42 0.89
N LYS A 139 -4.53 -23.73 1.09
CA LYS A 139 -5.79 -24.47 1.29
C LYS A 139 -6.47 -24.08 2.58
N GLU A 140 -5.67 -23.90 3.62
CA GLU A 140 -6.11 -23.40 4.93
C GLU A 140 -5.12 -22.41 5.49
N ALA A 141 -5.61 -21.39 6.19
CA ALA A 141 -4.80 -20.38 6.83
C ALA A 141 -5.52 -19.74 8.02
N THR A 142 -4.73 -19.27 8.96
CA THR A 142 -5.17 -18.24 9.90
C THR A 142 -5.32 -16.93 9.12
N VAL A 143 -6.39 -16.18 9.39
CA VAL A 143 -6.64 -14.88 8.74
C VAL A 143 -6.70 -13.81 9.82
N LEU A 144 -5.81 -12.84 9.75
CA LEU A 144 -5.76 -11.70 10.66
C LEU A 144 -5.98 -10.41 9.86
N THR A 145 -7.03 -9.68 10.19
CA THR A 145 -7.31 -8.38 9.61
C THR A 145 -7.06 -7.28 10.63
N LEU A 146 -6.28 -6.28 10.26
CA LEU A 146 -5.88 -5.17 11.12
C LEU A 146 -6.14 -3.86 10.37
N ASP A 147 -7.11 -3.08 10.86
CA ASP A 147 -7.57 -1.89 10.13
C ASP A 147 -7.81 -0.69 11.04
N GLY A 148 -8.24 0.43 10.44
CA GLY A 148 -8.72 1.59 11.15
C GLY A 148 -10.05 1.29 11.82
N VAL A 149 -11.10 1.12 11.03
CA VAL A 149 -12.42 0.71 11.50
C VAL A 149 -13.34 0.30 10.35
N GLY A 150 -13.96 -0.86 10.45
CA GLY A 150 -15.07 -1.31 9.62
C GLY A 150 -16.42 -0.80 10.13
N GLU A 151 -17.41 -1.68 10.23
CA GLU A 151 -18.66 -1.35 10.92
C GLU A 151 -18.37 -1.16 12.41
N TRP A 152 -18.02 -2.23 13.10
CA TRP A 152 -17.60 -2.25 14.51
C TRP A 152 -16.18 -2.77 14.69
N ALA A 153 -15.81 -3.81 13.94
CA ALA A 153 -14.51 -4.43 14.05
C ALA A 153 -13.40 -3.46 13.61
N THR A 154 -12.29 -3.47 14.34
CA THR A 154 -11.02 -2.78 14.05
C THR A 154 -9.89 -3.77 13.83
N SER A 155 -10.02 -4.96 14.39
CA SER A 155 -9.18 -6.12 14.14
C SER A 155 -10.04 -7.38 14.22
N SER A 156 -9.79 -8.36 13.36
CA SER A 156 -10.44 -9.66 13.45
C SER A 156 -9.44 -10.79 13.24
N LEU A 157 -9.66 -11.87 13.98
CA LEU A 157 -8.94 -13.13 13.87
C LEU A 157 -9.93 -14.19 13.40
N GLY A 158 -9.61 -14.89 12.34
CA GLY A 158 -10.42 -15.95 11.79
C GLY A 158 -9.59 -17.09 11.19
N VAL A 159 -10.29 -18.02 10.62
CA VAL A 159 -9.73 -19.16 9.87
C VAL A 159 -10.37 -19.24 8.50
N GLY A 160 -9.55 -19.45 7.49
CA GLY A 160 -9.98 -19.78 6.14
C GLY A 160 -9.74 -21.26 5.87
N ARG A 161 -10.75 -21.97 5.39
CA ARG A 161 -10.66 -23.35 4.93
C ARG A 161 -11.51 -23.52 3.68
N GLU A 162 -10.96 -24.15 2.66
CA GLU A 162 -11.66 -24.38 1.39
C GLU A 162 -12.28 -23.10 0.83
N ASN A 163 -13.59 -23.01 0.76
CA ASN A 163 -14.36 -21.87 0.29
C ASN A 163 -15.01 -21.05 1.42
N THR A 164 -14.58 -21.24 2.67
CA THR A 164 -15.19 -20.58 3.83
C THR A 164 -14.17 -19.78 4.65
N ILE A 165 -14.64 -18.71 5.27
CA ILE A 165 -13.91 -17.93 6.27
C ILE A 165 -14.80 -17.80 7.50
N THR A 166 -14.27 -18.19 8.65
CA THR A 166 -14.96 -18.07 9.94
C THR A 166 -14.21 -17.10 10.83
N VAL A 167 -14.87 -16.04 11.27
CA VAL A 167 -14.33 -15.10 12.26
C VAL A 167 -14.46 -15.72 13.65
N LEU A 168 -13.37 -15.71 14.41
CA LEU A 168 -13.30 -16.30 15.75
C LEU A 168 -13.30 -15.23 16.85
N LYS A 169 -12.58 -14.13 16.65
CA LYS A 169 -12.43 -13.04 17.62
C LYS A 169 -12.35 -11.70 16.93
N GLU A 170 -12.77 -10.64 17.63
CA GLU A 170 -12.71 -9.26 17.17
C GLU A 170 -12.28 -8.32 18.29
N ILE A 171 -11.57 -7.27 17.91
CA ILE A 171 -11.46 -6.04 18.69
C ILE A 171 -12.36 -5.01 18.01
N ARG A 172 -13.15 -4.30 18.82
CA ARG A 172 -14.14 -3.36 18.32
C ARG A 172 -13.80 -1.91 18.62
N PHE A 173 -14.31 -1.04 17.76
CA PHE A 173 -14.27 0.42 17.96
C PHE A 173 -14.81 0.78 19.38
N PRO A 174 -14.18 1.73 20.10
CA PRO A 174 -13.18 2.67 19.62
C PRO A 174 -11.72 2.20 19.74
N HIS A 175 -11.48 0.96 20.14
CA HIS A 175 -10.14 0.40 20.34
C HIS A 175 -9.59 -0.09 19.01
N SER A 176 -8.63 0.65 18.43
CA SER A 176 -8.09 0.40 17.10
C SER A 176 -6.59 0.64 17.05
N LEU A 177 -5.84 -0.33 16.52
CA LEU A 177 -4.41 -0.20 16.28
C LEU A 177 -4.14 0.79 15.13
N GLY A 178 -4.96 0.75 14.08
CA GLY A 178 -4.87 1.69 12.96
C GLY A 178 -5.12 3.12 13.40
N LEU A 179 -6.20 3.37 14.17
CA LEU A 179 -6.48 4.72 14.69
C LEU A 179 -5.45 5.20 15.71
N LEU A 180 -4.86 4.31 16.51
CA LEU A 180 -3.74 4.64 17.38
C LEU A 180 -2.54 5.12 16.55
N TYR A 181 -2.15 4.38 15.50
CA TYR A 181 -1.07 4.78 14.60
C TYR A 181 -1.38 6.10 13.89
N SER A 182 -2.61 6.27 13.42
CA SER A 182 -3.08 7.51 12.78
C SER A 182 -3.10 8.72 13.75
N ALA A 183 -3.33 8.50 15.05
CA ALA A 183 -3.22 9.56 16.04
C ALA A 183 -1.77 10.08 16.16
N PHE A 184 -0.77 9.20 16.10
CA PHE A 184 0.64 9.60 16.05
C PHE A 184 1.01 10.22 14.71
N THR A 185 0.45 9.72 13.60
CA THR A 185 0.60 10.33 12.27
C THR A 185 0.14 11.78 12.28
N TYR A 186 -1.07 12.04 12.81
CA TYR A 186 -1.60 13.39 13.02
C TYR A 186 -0.69 14.23 13.94
N TYR A 187 -0.27 13.66 15.07
CA TYR A 187 0.50 14.39 16.07
C TYR A 187 1.90 14.78 15.58
N THR A 188 2.53 13.94 14.76
CA THR A 188 3.80 14.23 14.09
C THR A 188 3.65 15.14 12.86
N GLY A 189 2.43 15.65 12.60
CA GLY A 189 2.14 16.65 11.57
C GLY A 189 2.02 16.09 10.15
N PHE A 190 1.77 14.79 10.02
CA PHE A 190 1.47 14.15 8.74
C PHE A 190 -0.04 13.95 8.57
N LYS A 191 -0.48 13.86 7.31
CA LYS A 191 -1.88 13.70 6.98
C LYS A 191 -2.32 12.25 7.25
N VAL A 192 -3.39 12.09 8.02
CA VAL A 192 -4.01 10.77 8.28
C VAL A 192 -4.53 10.13 6.99
N ASN A 193 -4.51 8.82 6.92
CA ASN A 193 -4.83 7.96 5.78
C ASN A 193 -3.84 8.05 4.60
N SER A 194 -2.77 8.84 4.73
CA SER A 194 -1.73 8.92 3.71
C SER A 194 -0.31 9.13 4.27
N GLY A 195 -0.18 9.51 5.53
CA GLY A 195 1.11 9.80 6.16
C GLY A 195 1.67 8.70 7.06
N GLU A 196 0.93 7.61 7.27
CA GLU A 196 1.33 6.49 8.12
C GLU A 196 2.67 5.89 7.66
N TYR A 197 2.87 5.74 6.35
CA TYR A 197 4.13 5.27 5.80
C TYR A 197 5.30 6.26 5.98
N LYS A 198 5.03 7.57 6.20
CA LYS A 198 6.06 8.55 6.54
C LYS A 198 6.52 8.36 7.97
N VAL A 199 5.58 8.13 8.91
CA VAL A 199 5.90 7.79 10.31
C VAL A 199 6.73 6.51 10.35
N MET A 200 6.34 5.48 9.61
CA MET A 200 7.10 4.23 9.49
C MET A 200 8.52 4.45 8.96
N GLY A 201 8.68 5.28 7.92
CA GLY A 201 10.00 5.61 7.36
C GLY A 201 10.84 6.56 8.24
N LEU A 202 10.20 7.34 9.13
CA LEU A 202 10.87 8.22 10.08
C LEU A 202 11.37 7.47 11.33
N ALA A 203 10.70 6.37 11.69
CA ALA A 203 10.96 5.61 12.91
C ALA A 203 12.44 5.21 13.14
N PRO A 204 13.22 4.75 12.13
CA PRO A 204 14.62 4.39 12.32
C PRO A 204 15.57 5.53 12.71
N TYR A 205 15.13 6.79 12.55
CA TYR A 205 15.92 7.95 12.95
C TYR A 205 15.78 8.32 14.43
N GLY A 206 14.77 7.76 15.13
CA GLY A 206 14.48 8.03 16.53
C GLY A 206 14.85 6.89 17.46
N GLU A 207 14.67 7.15 18.75
CA GLU A 207 14.75 6.17 19.84
C GLU A 207 13.36 5.88 20.42
N PRO A 208 13.12 4.69 21.00
CA PRO A 208 11.80 4.32 21.52
C PRO A 208 11.51 4.91 22.91
N LYS A 209 11.84 6.19 23.13
CA LYS A 209 11.75 6.89 24.43
C LYS A 209 10.34 6.88 25.02
N TYR A 210 9.32 6.90 24.16
CA TYR A 210 7.92 6.96 24.59
C TYR A 210 7.23 5.60 24.60
N LYS A 211 7.92 4.48 24.28
CA LYS A 211 7.31 3.15 24.20
C LYS A 211 6.59 2.77 25.50
N ASN A 212 7.28 2.85 26.62
CA ASN A 212 6.71 2.48 27.93
C ASN A 212 5.56 3.42 28.32
N LEU A 213 5.69 4.71 28.01
CA LEU A 213 4.64 5.72 28.28
C LEU A 213 3.37 5.42 27.44
N ILE A 214 3.51 4.99 26.19
CA ILE A 214 2.39 4.58 25.35
C ILE A 214 1.70 3.35 25.96
N LEU A 215 2.47 2.35 26.37
CA LEU A 215 1.94 1.11 26.93
C LEU A 215 1.29 1.31 28.31
N SER A 216 1.78 2.23 29.14
CA SER A 216 1.22 2.46 30.49
C SER A 216 0.03 3.42 30.49
N GLU A 217 0.05 4.46 29.63
CA GLU A 217 -0.94 5.54 29.70
C GLU A 217 -2.03 5.45 28.62
N LEU A 218 -1.65 5.05 27.38
CA LEU A 218 -2.55 5.09 26.25
C LEU A 218 -3.29 3.79 26.01
N MET A 219 -2.73 2.65 26.42
CA MET A 219 -3.33 1.34 26.15
C MET A 219 -3.07 0.32 27.25
N ASP A 220 -4.06 -0.52 27.49
CA ASP A 220 -3.96 -1.74 28.29
C ASP A 220 -3.76 -2.92 27.33
N LEU A 221 -2.52 -3.35 27.10
CA LEU A 221 -2.14 -4.43 26.18
C LEU A 221 -2.01 -5.75 26.92
N LYS A 222 -2.74 -6.77 26.46
CA LYS A 222 -2.72 -8.13 27.01
C LYS A 222 -1.67 -9.01 26.30
N GLU A 223 -1.41 -10.18 26.89
CA GLU A 223 -0.45 -11.15 26.34
C GLU A 223 -0.87 -11.71 24.98
N ASP A 224 -2.18 -11.87 24.76
CA ASP A 224 -2.75 -12.35 23.51
C ASP A 224 -2.80 -11.27 22.40
N GLY A 225 -2.29 -10.07 22.68
CA GLY A 225 -2.29 -8.93 21.76
C GLY A 225 -3.61 -8.14 21.77
N SER A 226 -4.64 -8.57 22.49
CA SER A 226 -5.84 -7.77 22.68
C SER A 226 -5.52 -6.52 23.52
N PHE A 227 -6.24 -5.45 23.28
CA PHE A 227 -5.97 -4.19 23.99
C PHE A 227 -7.22 -3.32 24.13
N LYS A 228 -7.16 -2.41 25.10
CA LYS A 228 -8.09 -1.29 25.24
C LYS A 228 -7.32 0.03 25.23
N LEU A 229 -7.78 0.99 24.44
CA LEU A 229 -7.23 2.35 24.44
C LEU A 229 -7.87 3.19 25.54
N ASN A 230 -7.07 4.04 26.17
CA ASN A 230 -7.55 5.04 27.11
C ASN A 230 -8.09 6.26 26.35
N MET A 231 -9.40 6.30 26.15
CA MET A 231 -10.08 7.28 25.31
C MET A 231 -9.95 8.73 25.82
N LYS A 232 -9.45 8.97 27.03
CA LYS A 232 -9.11 10.31 27.55
C LYS A 232 -8.12 11.05 26.63
N TYR A 233 -7.24 10.32 25.95
CA TYR A 233 -6.18 10.87 25.12
C TYR A 233 -6.59 11.09 23.65
N PHE A 234 -7.70 10.47 23.20
CA PHE A 234 -8.12 10.45 21.80
C PHE A 234 -9.40 11.24 21.57
N ASN A 235 -9.48 11.95 20.45
CA ASN A 235 -10.62 12.83 20.13
C ASN A 235 -11.42 12.39 18.90
N TYR A 236 -11.06 11.29 18.26
CA TYR A 236 -11.70 10.86 17.01
C TYR A 236 -13.17 10.37 17.17
N CYS A 237 -13.63 10.12 18.39
CA CYS A 237 -15.04 9.82 18.67
C CYS A 237 -15.91 11.08 18.79
N ALA A 238 -15.33 12.20 19.27
CA ALA A 238 -16.09 13.41 19.63
C ALA A 238 -15.72 14.65 18.82
N GLY A 239 -14.57 14.66 18.13
CA GLY A 239 -14.03 15.86 17.50
C GLY A 239 -13.50 15.65 16.09
N LEU A 240 -12.95 16.74 15.54
CA LEU A 240 -12.34 16.80 14.21
C LEU A 240 -10.82 16.62 14.23
N THR A 241 -10.25 16.28 15.38
CA THR A 241 -8.82 16.01 15.59
C THR A 241 -8.63 14.60 16.11
N MET A 242 -7.43 14.03 15.96
CA MET A 242 -7.16 12.67 16.44
C MET A 242 -6.85 12.63 17.94
N THR A 243 -6.27 13.71 18.48
CA THR A 243 -5.72 13.76 19.85
C THR A 243 -6.34 14.89 20.69
N THR A 244 -6.33 14.70 22.01
CA THR A 244 -6.82 15.69 23.00
C THR A 244 -5.68 16.52 23.59
N GLY A 245 -6.03 17.54 24.39
CA GLY A 245 -5.06 18.29 25.20
C GLY A 245 -4.32 17.42 26.24
N HIS A 246 -4.91 16.31 26.70
CA HIS A 246 -4.24 15.36 27.59
C HIS A 246 -3.08 14.65 26.87
N PHE A 247 -3.30 14.23 25.62
CA PHE A 247 -2.26 13.67 24.76
C PHE A 247 -1.11 14.68 24.57
N HIS A 248 -1.47 15.95 24.29
CA HIS A 248 -0.47 17.01 24.09
C HIS A 248 0.40 17.26 25.32
N ARG A 249 -0.19 17.22 26.53
CA ARG A 249 0.58 17.35 27.77
C ARG A 249 1.49 16.14 28.01
N LEU A 250 1.00 14.94 27.72
CA LEU A 250 1.74 13.70 27.90
C LEU A 250 3.03 13.66 27.08
N PHE A 251 2.98 14.15 25.83
CA PHE A 251 4.11 14.13 24.90
C PHE A 251 4.82 15.49 24.74
N GLY A 252 4.60 16.44 25.66
CA GLY A 252 5.39 17.66 25.77
C GLY A 252 5.07 18.74 24.75
N GLY A 253 3.81 18.88 24.28
CA GLY A 253 3.41 19.99 23.42
C GLY A 253 2.27 19.69 22.46
N ARG A 254 1.95 20.65 21.61
CA ARG A 254 0.92 20.54 20.58
C ARG A 254 1.42 19.67 19.40
N PRO A 255 0.51 19.16 18.55
CA PRO A 255 0.89 18.52 17.30
C PRO A 255 1.80 19.41 16.45
N ARG A 256 2.79 18.82 15.78
CA ARG A 256 3.62 19.54 14.81
C ARG A 256 2.74 20.10 13.69
N ARG A 257 2.99 21.33 13.28
CA ARG A 257 2.33 21.89 12.10
C ARG A 257 2.85 21.20 10.82
N PRO A 258 1.97 20.86 9.87
CA PRO A 258 2.42 20.30 8.59
C PRO A 258 3.52 21.15 7.94
N GLU A 259 4.44 20.49 7.23
CA GLU A 259 5.56 21.09 6.47
C GLU A 259 6.57 21.91 7.31
N THR A 260 6.50 21.91 8.64
CA THR A 260 7.58 22.47 9.48
C THR A 260 8.73 21.46 9.64
N LEU A 261 9.87 21.89 10.16
CA LEU A 261 11.03 21.02 10.41
C LEU A 261 10.66 19.88 11.39
N LEU A 262 11.18 18.69 11.09
CA LEU A 262 11.13 17.54 11.99
C LEU A 262 12.21 17.69 13.06
N THR A 263 11.84 17.48 14.30
CA THR A 263 12.77 17.47 15.43
C THR A 263 12.99 16.05 15.93
N GLN A 264 13.92 15.88 16.86
CA GLN A 264 14.17 14.58 17.47
C GLN A 264 12.93 14.02 18.17
N ARG A 265 12.06 14.90 18.72
CA ARG A 265 10.79 14.48 19.33
C ARG A 265 9.91 13.70 18.34
N GLU A 266 9.73 14.21 17.12
CA GLU A 266 8.91 13.53 16.10
C GLU A 266 9.54 12.20 15.68
N MET A 267 10.86 12.10 15.62
CA MET A 267 11.58 10.85 15.32
C MET A 267 11.40 9.83 16.44
N ASP A 268 11.55 10.24 17.69
CA ASP A 268 11.38 9.38 18.88
C ASP A 268 9.92 8.91 19.04
N LEU A 269 8.95 9.79 18.74
CA LEU A 269 7.53 9.42 18.71
C LEU A 269 7.25 8.38 17.60
N ALA A 270 7.79 8.60 16.41
CA ALA A 270 7.66 7.67 15.29
C ALA A 270 8.26 6.30 15.63
N ARG A 271 9.47 6.26 16.23
CA ARG A 271 10.09 5.02 16.68
C ARG A 271 9.25 4.33 17.75
N SER A 272 8.77 5.07 18.72
CA SER A 272 8.00 4.52 19.83
C SER A 272 6.69 3.89 19.39
N ILE A 273 5.91 4.58 18.55
CA ILE A 273 4.65 4.00 18.04
C ILE A 273 4.89 2.83 17.09
N GLN A 274 5.97 2.85 16.29
CA GLN A 274 6.33 1.72 15.43
C GLN A 274 6.68 0.47 16.26
N GLU A 275 7.43 0.61 17.36
CA GLU A 275 7.75 -0.49 18.27
C GLU A 275 6.49 -1.05 18.95
N VAL A 276 5.59 -0.18 19.43
CA VAL A 276 4.32 -0.60 20.04
C VAL A 276 3.44 -1.32 19.02
N THR A 277 3.33 -0.77 17.80
CA THR A 277 2.55 -1.41 16.74
C THR A 277 3.10 -2.79 16.39
N GLY A 278 4.42 -2.92 16.21
CA GLY A 278 5.05 -4.20 15.96
C GLY A 278 4.86 -5.21 17.09
N GLU A 279 4.87 -4.76 18.34
CA GLU A 279 4.61 -5.60 19.52
C GLU A 279 3.18 -6.13 19.53
N VAL A 280 2.18 -5.27 19.30
CA VAL A 280 0.76 -5.66 19.23
C VAL A 280 0.54 -6.67 18.11
N MET A 281 1.01 -6.34 16.90
CA MET A 281 0.88 -7.22 15.72
C MET A 281 1.51 -8.60 15.98
N LEU A 282 2.69 -8.64 16.59
CA LEU A 282 3.38 -9.89 16.89
C LEU A 282 2.64 -10.73 17.95
N ARG A 283 2.16 -10.11 19.05
CA ARG A 283 1.37 -10.82 20.05
C ARG A 283 0.10 -11.41 19.46
N MET A 284 -0.64 -10.63 18.67
CA MET A 284 -1.81 -11.12 17.94
C MET A 284 -1.48 -12.30 17.03
N ALA A 285 -0.39 -12.22 16.27
CA ALA A 285 0.02 -13.29 15.37
C ALA A 285 0.44 -14.57 16.15
N LYS A 286 1.18 -14.44 17.25
CA LYS A 286 1.54 -15.58 18.13
C LYS A 286 0.31 -16.22 18.76
N HIS A 287 -0.61 -15.41 19.28
CA HIS A 287 -1.88 -15.91 19.83
C HIS A 287 -2.71 -16.61 18.74
N ALA A 288 -2.80 -16.02 17.55
CA ALA A 288 -3.49 -16.60 16.41
C ALA A 288 -2.91 -17.97 16.01
N LYS A 289 -1.57 -18.08 15.99
CA LYS A 289 -0.87 -19.35 15.74
C LYS A 289 -1.19 -20.40 16.81
N ALA A 290 -1.14 -20.01 18.08
CA ALA A 290 -1.45 -20.92 19.20
C ALA A 290 -2.93 -21.37 19.19
N LEU A 291 -3.86 -20.46 18.86
CA LEU A 291 -5.28 -20.74 18.84
C LEU A 291 -5.69 -21.66 17.68
N THR A 292 -5.14 -21.46 16.49
CA THR A 292 -5.55 -22.16 15.28
C THR A 292 -4.71 -23.39 14.96
N GLY A 293 -3.46 -23.41 15.37
CA GLY A 293 -2.48 -24.44 15.01
C GLY A 293 -2.04 -24.43 13.55
N PHE A 294 -2.59 -23.56 12.70
CA PHE A 294 -2.29 -23.53 11.27
C PHE A 294 -0.86 -23.06 10.98
N LYS A 295 -0.30 -23.56 9.88
CA LYS A 295 1.05 -23.21 9.42
C LYS A 295 1.10 -21.89 8.68
N ASN A 296 0.00 -21.50 8.04
CA ASN A 296 -0.09 -20.38 7.13
C ASN A 296 -0.86 -19.21 7.76
N LEU A 297 -0.44 -17.98 7.45
CA LEU A 297 -1.10 -16.74 7.86
C LEU A 297 -1.44 -15.89 6.63
N CYS A 298 -2.67 -15.40 6.57
CA CYS A 298 -3.10 -14.35 5.65
C CYS A 298 -3.33 -13.05 6.41
N LEU A 299 -2.85 -11.91 5.86
CA LEU A 299 -3.01 -10.57 6.43
C LEU A 299 -3.75 -9.63 5.48
N ALA A 300 -4.67 -8.83 6.01
CA ALA A 300 -5.33 -7.72 5.31
C ALA A 300 -5.71 -6.59 6.28
N GLY A 301 -6.35 -5.54 5.76
CA GLY A 301 -6.62 -4.28 6.46
C GLY A 301 -5.47 -3.28 6.31
N GLY A 302 -5.75 -1.99 6.51
CA GLY A 302 -4.77 -0.92 6.27
C GLY A 302 -3.47 -1.06 7.07
N VAL A 303 -3.52 -1.63 8.29
CA VAL A 303 -2.33 -1.89 9.13
C VAL A 303 -1.43 -2.98 8.54
N ALA A 304 -1.96 -3.90 7.72
CA ALA A 304 -1.15 -4.89 7.01
C ALA A 304 -0.19 -4.29 5.95
N LEU A 305 -0.31 -2.99 5.65
CA LEU A 305 0.69 -2.25 4.87
C LEU A 305 1.94 -1.87 5.69
N ASN A 306 1.94 -2.10 7.01
CA ASN A 306 3.11 -1.88 7.87
C ASN A 306 4.15 -2.99 7.65
N CYS A 307 4.99 -2.81 6.64
CA CYS A 307 6.00 -3.80 6.26
C CYS A 307 7.04 -4.08 7.36
N VAL A 308 7.26 -3.16 8.30
CA VAL A 308 8.16 -3.35 9.46
C VAL A 308 7.54 -4.34 10.44
N GLY A 309 6.26 -4.14 10.81
CA GLY A 309 5.50 -5.09 11.64
C GLY A 309 5.39 -6.47 10.97
N ASN A 310 5.11 -6.50 9.67
CA ASN A 310 5.03 -7.74 8.89
C ASN A 310 6.38 -8.50 8.88
N GLY A 311 7.50 -7.80 8.70
CA GLY A 311 8.84 -8.41 8.77
C GLY A 311 9.12 -9.02 10.15
N ARG A 312 8.63 -8.39 11.22
CA ARG A 312 8.73 -8.91 12.58
C ARG A 312 7.85 -10.16 12.77
N ILE A 313 6.60 -10.14 12.28
CA ILE A 313 5.72 -11.33 12.29
C ILE A 313 6.38 -12.49 11.55
N LEU A 314 6.95 -12.24 10.37
CA LEU A 314 7.61 -13.27 9.57
C LEU A 314 8.73 -14.00 10.34
N ARG A 315 9.55 -13.26 11.07
CA ARG A 315 10.70 -13.81 11.79
C ARG A 315 10.36 -14.44 13.15
N GLU A 316 9.30 -13.94 13.83
CA GLU A 316 9.11 -14.18 15.26
C GLU A 316 7.79 -14.87 15.62
N SER A 317 6.82 -14.99 14.68
CA SER A 317 5.47 -15.50 15.01
C SER A 317 5.33 -17.03 15.01
N GLY A 318 6.26 -17.72 14.32
CA GLY A 318 6.23 -19.18 14.17
C GLY A 318 5.30 -19.68 13.05
N PHE A 319 4.71 -18.81 12.22
CA PHE A 319 4.07 -19.23 10.98
C PHE A 319 5.13 -19.63 9.94
N GLU A 320 4.88 -20.71 9.18
CA GLU A 320 5.79 -21.18 8.15
C GLU A 320 5.70 -20.34 6.88
N ARG A 321 4.49 -19.92 6.50
CA ARG A 321 4.23 -19.10 5.31
C ARG A 321 3.27 -17.96 5.65
N ILE A 322 3.55 -16.78 5.11
CA ILE A 322 2.71 -15.59 5.30
C ILE A 322 2.38 -15.01 3.93
N TRP A 323 1.11 -14.76 3.68
CA TRP A 323 0.63 -14.07 2.50
C TRP A 323 -0.13 -12.80 2.88
N ILE A 324 0.20 -11.69 2.25
CA ILE A 324 -0.38 -10.38 2.55
C ILE A 324 -1.02 -9.83 1.29
N GLN A 325 -2.28 -9.39 1.40
CA GLN A 325 -2.97 -8.73 0.29
C GLN A 325 -2.19 -7.48 -0.17
N PRO A 326 -1.73 -7.39 -1.43
CA PRO A 326 -1.01 -6.20 -1.91
C PRO A 326 -1.81 -4.91 -1.84
N ALA A 327 -3.13 -4.97 -2.08
CA ALA A 327 -4.06 -3.88 -1.86
C ALA A 327 -4.75 -4.02 -0.48
N ALA A 328 -3.98 -4.16 0.61
CA ALA A 328 -4.49 -4.54 1.93
C ALA A 328 -5.51 -3.57 2.54
N GLY A 329 -5.52 -2.29 2.14
CA GLY A 329 -6.54 -1.31 2.54
C GLY A 329 -7.89 -1.52 1.84
N ASP A 330 -8.78 -0.53 1.93
CA ASP A 330 -10.17 -0.60 1.45
C ASP A 330 -10.31 -0.91 -0.05
N ALA A 331 -9.31 -0.59 -0.87
CA ALA A 331 -9.32 -0.96 -2.29
C ALA A 331 -9.42 -2.49 -2.48
N GLY A 332 -8.74 -3.27 -1.66
CA GLY A 332 -8.85 -4.73 -1.67
C GLY A 332 -10.21 -5.25 -1.22
N GLY A 333 -10.98 -4.44 -0.49
CA GLY A 333 -12.35 -4.76 -0.12
C GLY A 333 -13.26 -5.00 -1.33
N ALA A 334 -13.04 -4.32 -2.46
CA ALA A 334 -13.75 -4.59 -3.71
C ALA A 334 -13.50 -6.01 -4.22
N LEU A 335 -12.24 -6.45 -4.24
CA LEU A 335 -11.87 -7.82 -4.58
C LEU A 335 -12.46 -8.83 -3.60
N GLY A 336 -12.33 -8.56 -2.30
CA GLY A 336 -12.84 -9.43 -1.24
C GLY A 336 -14.35 -9.63 -1.32
N ALA A 337 -15.11 -8.55 -1.55
CA ALA A 337 -16.57 -8.61 -1.70
C ALA A 337 -16.98 -9.50 -2.90
N ALA A 338 -16.32 -9.35 -4.05
CA ALA A 338 -16.58 -10.18 -5.21
C ALA A 338 -16.29 -11.67 -4.94
N LEU A 339 -15.19 -11.97 -4.24
CA LEU A 339 -14.82 -13.34 -3.89
C LEU A 339 -15.74 -13.94 -2.84
N ILE A 340 -16.25 -13.16 -1.88
CA ILE A 340 -17.31 -13.62 -0.95
C ILE A 340 -18.57 -13.98 -1.72
N ALA A 341 -18.96 -13.16 -2.71
CA ALA A 341 -20.12 -13.45 -3.54
C ALA A 341 -19.96 -14.81 -4.24
N TRP A 342 -18.79 -15.08 -4.78
CA TRP A 342 -18.52 -16.36 -5.46
C TRP A 342 -18.42 -17.54 -4.49
N HIS A 343 -17.57 -17.45 -3.48
CA HIS A 343 -17.26 -18.60 -2.63
C HIS A 343 -18.30 -18.84 -1.54
N HIS A 344 -18.71 -17.79 -0.78
CA HIS A 344 -19.65 -17.94 0.32
C HIS A 344 -21.10 -17.92 -0.17
N TYR A 345 -21.52 -16.84 -0.86
CA TYR A 345 -22.92 -16.66 -1.22
C TYR A 345 -23.39 -17.71 -2.24
N LEU A 346 -22.58 -17.95 -3.29
CA LEU A 346 -22.88 -18.95 -4.31
C LEU A 346 -22.36 -20.34 -3.95
N ASN A 347 -21.69 -20.50 -2.83
CA ASN A 347 -21.10 -21.76 -2.33
C ASN A 347 -20.24 -22.47 -3.40
N ARG A 348 -19.43 -21.73 -4.15
CA ARG A 348 -18.57 -22.30 -5.20
C ARG A 348 -17.24 -22.76 -4.61
N PRO A 349 -16.76 -23.97 -5.00
CA PRO A 349 -15.52 -24.51 -4.47
C PRO A 349 -14.32 -23.64 -4.84
N ARG A 350 -13.34 -23.60 -3.94
CA ARG A 350 -12.03 -23.00 -4.15
C ARG A 350 -11.02 -24.08 -4.49
N ARG A 351 -10.16 -23.81 -5.48
CA ARG A 351 -9.08 -24.71 -5.90
C ARG A 351 -7.77 -23.89 -5.93
N PRO A 352 -7.11 -23.70 -4.78
CA PRO A 352 -5.86 -22.96 -4.74
C PRO A 352 -4.73 -23.75 -5.40
N ASP A 353 -3.86 -23.03 -6.09
CA ASP A 353 -2.56 -23.54 -6.54
C ASP A 353 -1.54 -23.27 -5.41
N GLU A 354 -1.05 -24.31 -4.74
CA GLU A 354 -0.14 -24.14 -3.60
C GLU A 354 1.24 -23.57 -3.99
N SER A 355 1.56 -23.53 -5.29
CA SER A 355 2.80 -22.96 -5.79
C SER A 355 2.75 -21.46 -6.04
N LYS A 356 1.55 -20.89 -6.30
CA LYS A 356 1.37 -19.48 -6.64
C LYS A 356 0.00 -18.95 -6.21
N ASP A 357 -0.07 -17.66 -5.95
CA ASP A 357 -1.35 -17.00 -5.71
C ASP A 357 -2.11 -16.69 -7.03
N SER A 358 -3.38 -16.30 -6.91
CA SER A 358 -4.22 -15.98 -8.07
C SER A 358 -4.18 -14.51 -8.50
N LEU A 359 -3.35 -13.66 -7.87
CA LEU A 359 -3.20 -12.25 -8.26
C LEU A 359 -2.19 -12.02 -9.38
N ASN A 360 -1.37 -13.02 -9.73
CA ASN A 360 -0.38 -12.93 -10.80
C ASN A 360 0.49 -11.66 -10.70
N GLY A 361 1.13 -11.44 -9.56
CA GLY A 361 1.96 -10.26 -9.30
C GLY A 361 1.17 -8.97 -9.08
N SER A 362 -0.15 -9.07 -8.88
CA SER A 362 -1.07 -7.92 -8.75
C SER A 362 -1.22 -7.06 -10.02
N PHE A 363 -0.84 -7.56 -11.20
CA PHE A 363 -0.97 -6.89 -12.49
C PHE A 363 -2.40 -7.01 -13.02
N LEU A 364 -3.35 -6.37 -12.33
CA LEU A 364 -4.79 -6.48 -12.58
C LEU A 364 -5.41 -5.22 -13.20
N GLY A 365 -4.67 -4.12 -13.24
CA GLY A 365 -5.12 -2.84 -13.78
C GLY A 365 -5.00 -2.74 -15.31
N PRO A 366 -5.27 -1.55 -15.88
CA PRO A 366 -5.26 -1.33 -17.32
C PRO A 366 -3.86 -1.47 -17.93
N SER A 367 -3.82 -1.84 -19.20
CA SER A 367 -2.63 -1.87 -20.07
C SER A 367 -2.87 -1.06 -21.33
N TYR A 368 -1.78 -0.62 -21.96
CA TYR A 368 -1.80 0.14 -23.20
C TYR A 368 -0.87 -0.53 -24.21
N GLY A 369 -1.39 -0.86 -25.39
CA GLY A 369 -0.63 -1.56 -26.42
C GLY A 369 0.37 -0.66 -27.14
N GLN A 370 1.38 -1.26 -27.76
CA GLN A 370 2.40 -0.55 -28.55
C GLN A 370 1.78 0.33 -29.64
N GLN A 371 0.69 -0.11 -30.28
CA GLN A 371 0.02 0.67 -31.33
C GLN A 371 -0.50 2.00 -30.78
N SER A 372 -1.31 1.97 -29.71
CA SER A 372 -1.90 3.19 -29.13
C SER A 372 -0.84 4.15 -28.58
N ILE A 373 0.25 3.63 -28.00
CA ILE A 373 1.38 4.44 -27.55
C ILE A 373 2.12 5.06 -28.73
N GLY A 374 2.41 4.29 -29.78
CA GLY A 374 3.06 4.80 -31.00
C GLY A 374 2.24 5.89 -31.70
N GLU A 375 0.93 5.71 -31.81
CA GLU A 375 0.00 6.74 -32.31
C GLU A 375 0.06 8.01 -31.47
N TYR A 376 0.00 7.91 -30.12
CA TYR A 376 0.13 9.04 -29.21
C TYR A 376 1.45 9.80 -29.40
N LEU A 377 2.59 9.09 -29.47
CA LEU A 377 3.90 9.69 -29.63
C LEU A 377 4.02 10.41 -30.99
N THR A 378 3.52 9.78 -32.07
CA THR A 378 3.57 10.35 -33.42
C THR A 378 2.67 11.59 -33.55
N GLN A 379 1.41 11.51 -33.10
CA GLN A 379 0.46 12.62 -33.16
C GLN A 379 0.94 13.85 -32.40
N ASN A 380 1.70 13.66 -31.32
CA ASN A 380 2.24 14.74 -30.51
C ASN A 380 3.67 15.14 -30.88
N ASN A 381 4.24 14.60 -31.96
CA ASN A 381 5.62 14.84 -32.40
C ASN A 381 6.64 14.67 -31.26
N ILE A 382 6.49 13.61 -30.46
CA ILE A 382 7.36 13.27 -29.33
C ILE A 382 8.52 12.42 -29.85
N PRO A 383 9.78 12.90 -29.77
CA PRO A 383 10.96 12.15 -30.20
C PRO A 383 11.13 10.86 -29.39
N HIS A 384 11.32 9.75 -30.05
CA HIS A 384 11.50 8.44 -29.43
C HIS A 384 12.29 7.49 -30.32
N ILE A 385 12.84 6.43 -29.73
CA ILE A 385 13.46 5.30 -30.43
C ILE A 385 12.62 4.06 -30.11
N LYS A 386 12.24 3.30 -31.11
CA LYS A 386 11.56 2.00 -30.91
C LYS A 386 12.63 0.92 -30.77
N LEU A 387 12.62 0.22 -29.66
CA LEU A 387 13.48 -0.94 -29.37
C LEU A 387 12.78 -2.25 -29.73
N PHE A 388 13.56 -3.27 -30.06
CA PHE A 388 13.05 -4.65 -30.07
C PHE A 388 12.93 -5.16 -28.62
N ASP A 389 12.05 -6.13 -28.38
CA ASP A 389 11.80 -6.65 -27.02
C ASP A 389 13.07 -7.21 -26.35
N GLU A 390 13.95 -7.82 -27.16
CA GLU A 390 15.21 -8.40 -26.73
C GLU A 390 16.25 -7.34 -26.32
N GLU A 391 16.17 -6.13 -26.88
CA GLU A 391 17.11 -5.04 -26.62
C GLU A 391 16.80 -4.28 -25.34
N ILE A 392 15.52 -4.29 -24.90
CA ILE A 392 15.04 -3.51 -23.77
C ILE A 392 15.83 -3.81 -22.47
N PRO A 393 16.03 -5.09 -22.08
CA PRO A 393 16.73 -5.40 -20.85
C PRO A 393 18.17 -4.90 -20.84
N ASP A 394 18.90 -5.06 -21.92
CA ASP A 394 20.30 -4.62 -22.04
C ASP A 394 20.41 -3.09 -22.04
N THR A 395 19.62 -2.44 -22.88
CA THR A 395 19.63 -0.97 -23.01
C THR A 395 19.30 -0.30 -21.68
N VAL A 396 18.25 -0.74 -20.99
CA VAL A 396 17.84 -0.13 -19.73
C VAL A 396 18.83 -0.47 -18.60
N ALA A 397 19.41 -1.67 -18.57
CA ALA A 397 20.45 -2.02 -17.61
C ALA A 397 21.68 -1.12 -17.74
N ASP A 398 22.13 -0.85 -18.99
CA ASP A 398 23.26 0.06 -19.27
C ASP A 398 22.97 1.49 -18.83
N LEU A 399 21.75 1.99 -19.09
CA LEU A 399 21.34 3.32 -18.62
C LEU A 399 21.36 3.41 -17.09
N ILE A 400 20.80 2.42 -16.38
CA ILE A 400 20.80 2.39 -14.91
C ILE A 400 22.23 2.34 -14.37
N ALA A 401 23.09 1.48 -14.92
CA ALA A 401 24.50 1.36 -14.50
C ALA A 401 25.29 2.65 -14.77
N GLY A 402 24.93 3.40 -15.81
CA GLY A 402 25.44 4.75 -16.10
C GLY A 402 24.89 5.84 -15.17
N GLY A 403 24.21 5.49 -14.08
CA GLY A 403 23.67 6.42 -13.09
C GLY A 403 22.42 7.18 -13.56
N LYS A 404 21.74 6.71 -14.63
CA LYS A 404 20.52 7.33 -15.15
C LYS A 404 19.30 6.86 -14.40
N VAL A 405 18.30 7.74 -14.28
CA VAL A 405 17.00 7.42 -13.74
C VAL A 405 16.01 7.20 -14.86
N VAL A 406 15.38 6.02 -14.87
CA VAL A 406 14.50 5.57 -15.94
C VAL A 406 13.06 5.44 -15.44
N GLY A 407 12.12 6.17 -16.09
CA GLY A 407 10.70 5.90 -15.97
C GLY A 407 10.35 4.61 -16.72
N TRP A 408 9.73 3.65 -16.06
CA TRP A 408 9.38 2.35 -16.60
C TRP A 408 7.86 2.17 -16.62
N PHE A 409 7.30 2.09 -17.83
CA PHE A 409 5.87 1.93 -18.07
C PHE A 409 5.66 0.75 -19.01
N LYS A 410 5.33 -0.42 -18.46
CA LYS A 410 5.22 -1.66 -19.25
C LYS A 410 4.16 -2.62 -18.71
N GLY A 411 3.35 -3.19 -19.60
CA GLY A 411 2.34 -4.20 -19.28
C GLY A 411 1.13 -3.67 -18.48
N LYS A 412 0.41 -4.60 -17.84
CA LYS A 412 -0.74 -4.28 -16.97
C LYS A 412 -0.29 -3.56 -15.70
N MET A 413 -1.04 -2.53 -15.28
CA MET A 413 -0.78 -1.78 -14.06
C MET A 413 -1.02 -2.62 -12.81
N GLU A 414 -0.26 -2.33 -11.75
CA GLU A 414 -0.43 -2.94 -10.43
C GLU A 414 -1.74 -2.49 -9.75
N PHE A 415 -2.43 -3.42 -9.08
CA PHE A 415 -3.52 -3.14 -8.16
C PHE A 415 -2.98 -3.08 -6.73
N GLY A 416 -3.07 -1.90 -6.10
CA GLY A 416 -2.52 -1.63 -4.78
C GLY A 416 -1.59 -0.40 -4.75
N PRO A 417 -1.03 -0.06 -3.56
CA PRO A 417 -0.27 1.19 -3.37
C PRO A 417 1.21 1.09 -3.78
N ARG A 418 1.69 -0.10 -4.17
CA ARG A 418 3.11 -0.33 -4.48
C ARG A 418 3.33 -0.46 -5.98
N ALA A 419 4.42 0.14 -6.48
CA ALA A 419 4.91 -0.16 -7.82
C ALA A 419 5.73 -1.45 -7.77
N LEU A 420 5.41 -2.39 -8.65
CA LEU A 420 5.96 -3.74 -8.65
C LEU A 420 6.67 -4.10 -9.97
N GLY A 421 6.99 -3.09 -10.79
CA GLY A 421 7.67 -3.27 -12.07
C GLY A 421 6.78 -3.13 -13.30
N ALA A 422 5.63 -2.43 -13.19
CA ALA A 422 4.82 -2.03 -14.33
C ALA A 422 4.71 -0.49 -14.45
N ARG A 423 4.57 0.21 -13.33
CA ARG A 423 4.54 1.69 -13.26
C ARG A 423 5.59 2.15 -12.25
N SER A 424 6.85 2.06 -12.65
CA SER A 424 8.01 2.22 -11.75
C SER A 424 8.96 3.32 -12.21
N ILE A 425 9.71 3.88 -11.28
CA ILE A 425 10.92 4.66 -11.55
C ILE A 425 12.10 3.84 -11.03
N LEU A 426 13.08 3.62 -11.90
CA LEU A 426 14.20 2.73 -11.69
C LEU A 426 15.52 3.50 -11.54
N GLY A 427 16.44 2.98 -10.74
CA GLY A 427 17.77 3.53 -10.55
C GLY A 427 18.76 2.50 -10.02
N ASP A 428 20.05 2.88 -9.93
CA ASP A 428 21.13 2.00 -9.47
C ASP A 428 21.12 1.87 -7.94
N ALA A 429 20.93 0.64 -7.44
CA ALA A 429 20.94 0.34 -6.01
C ALA A 429 22.33 0.54 -5.35
N ARG A 430 23.41 0.46 -6.15
CA ARG A 430 24.82 0.60 -5.71
C ARG A 430 25.24 2.07 -5.52
N SER A 431 24.50 3.00 -6.13
CA SER A 431 24.87 4.41 -6.13
C SER A 431 24.56 5.09 -4.80
N PRO A 432 25.55 5.65 -4.10
CA PRO A 432 25.33 6.35 -2.82
C PRO A 432 24.53 7.66 -2.98
N ARG A 433 24.50 8.24 -4.18
CA ARG A 433 23.76 9.48 -4.48
C ARG A 433 22.34 9.24 -4.98
N MET A 434 21.98 8.00 -5.35
CA MET A 434 20.69 7.73 -6.01
C MET A 434 19.51 8.09 -5.13
N GLN A 435 19.59 7.83 -3.80
CA GLN A 435 18.54 8.19 -2.86
C GLN A 435 18.28 9.69 -2.84
N GLU A 436 19.32 10.50 -2.78
CA GLU A 436 19.21 11.98 -2.81
C GLU A 436 18.63 12.46 -4.14
N VAL A 437 19.17 12.01 -5.26
CA VAL A 437 18.72 12.39 -6.60
C VAL A 437 17.24 12.09 -6.78
N MET A 438 16.81 10.88 -6.43
CA MET A 438 15.42 10.47 -6.61
C MET A 438 14.46 11.19 -5.65
N ASN A 439 14.84 11.46 -4.39
CA ASN A 439 13.98 12.19 -3.46
C ASN A 439 13.84 13.68 -3.85
N LEU A 440 14.94 14.35 -4.19
CA LEU A 440 14.93 15.79 -4.41
C LEU A 440 14.53 16.18 -5.83
N LYS A 441 15.05 15.48 -6.87
CA LYS A 441 14.87 15.88 -8.28
C LYS A 441 13.66 15.22 -8.95
N ILE A 442 13.12 14.14 -8.36
CA ILE A 442 12.04 13.36 -8.98
C ILE A 442 10.80 13.33 -8.09
N LYS A 443 10.96 12.95 -6.83
CA LYS A 443 9.82 12.80 -5.92
C LYS A 443 9.39 14.11 -5.27
N PHE A 444 10.26 15.11 -5.20
CA PHE A 444 10.02 16.39 -4.50
C PHE A 444 9.49 16.17 -3.07
N ARG A 445 10.17 15.30 -2.32
CA ARG A 445 9.73 14.86 -1.00
C ARG A 445 10.87 14.84 0.02
N GLU A 446 10.51 14.52 1.25
CA GLU A 446 11.42 14.43 2.39
C GLU A 446 12.57 13.44 2.11
N SER A 447 13.82 13.85 2.34
CA SER A 447 15.03 13.07 2.04
C SER A 447 15.18 11.82 2.91
N PHE A 448 14.58 11.79 4.11
CA PHE A 448 14.67 10.64 5.02
C PHE A 448 13.96 9.38 4.51
N ARG A 449 13.15 9.47 3.48
CA ARG A 449 12.36 8.33 2.96
C ARG A 449 13.24 7.38 2.16
N PRO A 450 13.29 6.07 2.53
CA PRO A 450 14.08 5.08 1.81
C PRO A 450 13.41 4.70 0.48
N PHE A 451 14.20 4.08 -0.40
CA PHE A 451 13.73 3.38 -1.58
C PHE A 451 13.77 1.87 -1.37
N ALA A 452 13.02 1.14 -2.20
CA ALA A 452 12.92 -0.31 -2.13
C ALA A 452 13.75 -0.97 -3.24
N PRO A 453 14.43 -2.09 -2.97
CA PRO A 453 15.01 -2.92 -4.00
C PRO A 453 13.96 -3.82 -4.66
N SER A 454 14.06 -3.99 -5.98
CA SER A 454 13.55 -5.17 -6.69
C SER A 454 14.74 -6.07 -6.98
N VAL A 455 14.75 -7.27 -6.42
CA VAL A 455 15.84 -8.24 -6.47
C VAL A 455 15.38 -9.52 -7.16
N LEU A 456 16.26 -10.20 -7.90
CA LEU A 456 16.00 -11.53 -8.42
C LEU A 456 15.63 -12.48 -7.27
N LYS A 457 14.53 -13.22 -7.40
CA LYS A 457 13.97 -14.08 -6.35
C LYS A 457 15.03 -15.03 -5.76
N GLU A 458 15.80 -15.68 -6.62
CA GLU A 458 16.86 -16.64 -6.26
C GLU A 458 18.11 -16.00 -5.64
N LYS A 459 18.23 -14.67 -5.72
CA LYS A 459 19.36 -13.89 -5.16
C LYS A 459 19.02 -13.10 -3.90
N ALA A 460 17.76 -13.07 -3.50
CA ALA A 460 17.31 -12.27 -2.36
C ALA A 460 18.02 -12.66 -1.06
N SER A 461 18.14 -13.97 -0.79
CA SER A 461 18.80 -14.49 0.40
C SER A 461 20.33 -14.28 0.45
N GLU A 462 20.98 -13.90 -0.67
CA GLU A 462 22.40 -13.54 -0.67
C GLU A 462 22.65 -12.12 -0.10
N TYR A 463 21.64 -11.25 -0.13
CA TYR A 463 21.75 -9.86 0.30
C TYR A 463 20.96 -9.53 1.56
N PHE A 464 19.85 -10.24 1.79
CA PHE A 464 18.91 -9.96 2.88
C PHE A 464 18.73 -11.19 3.77
N GLU A 465 18.46 -10.97 5.06
CA GLU A 465 18.03 -12.01 5.99
C GLU A 465 16.54 -12.34 5.69
N LEU A 466 16.30 -12.90 4.51
CA LEU A 466 14.97 -13.21 3.96
C LEU A 466 15.01 -14.54 3.21
N GLU A 467 14.38 -15.57 3.77
CA GLU A 467 14.24 -16.89 3.16
C GLU A 467 12.88 -17.07 2.45
N HIS A 468 11.97 -16.12 2.66
CA HIS A 468 10.64 -16.12 2.08
C HIS A 468 10.53 -15.22 0.87
N GLU A 469 9.59 -15.54 -0.02
CA GLU A 469 9.24 -14.67 -1.12
C GLU A 469 8.56 -13.39 -0.62
N SER A 470 8.85 -12.28 -1.25
CA SER A 470 8.27 -10.96 -0.99
C SER A 470 7.85 -10.27 -2.29
N PRO A 471 6.92 -10.84 -3.07
CA PRO A 471 6.59 -10.32 -4.40
C PRO A 471 5.94 -8.94 -4.34
N TYR A 472 5.31 -8.56 -3.23
CA TYR A 472 4.46 -7.38 -3.09
C TYR A 472 5.06 -6.23 -2.26
N MET A 473 6.38 -6.27 -1.95
CA MET A 473 7.03 -5.21 -1.12
C MET A 473 6.37 -5.01 0.26
N LEU A 474 5.91 -6.07 0.91
CA LEU A 474 5.18 -5.98 2.18
C LEU A 474 5.96 -6.53 3.38
N PHE A 475 7.24 -6.87 3.18
CA PHE A 475 8.17 -7.24 4.25
C PHE A 475 9.41 -6.36 4.24
N THR A 476 9.90 -6.02 5.44
CA THR A 476 11.28 -5.56 5.61
C THR A 476 12.15 -6.70 6.11
N ALA A 477 13.38 -6.73 5.58
CA ALA A 477 14.42 -7.66 6.02
C ALA A 477 15.72 -6.91 6.27
N PRO A 478 16.53 -7.34 7.24
CA PRO A 478 17.88 -6.81 7.43
C PRO A 478 18.78 -7.12 6.22
N VAL A 479 19.63 -6.18 5.85
CA VAL A 479 20.74 -6.44 4.93
C VAL A 479 21.76 -7.33 5.65
N LYS A 480 22.27 -8.37 4.98
CA LYS A 480 23.25 -9.31 5.55
C LYS A 480 24.53 -8.62 5.99
N LYS A 481 25.14 -9.11 7.05
CA LYS A 481 26.32 -8.50 7.66
C LYS A 481 27.50 -8.36 6.69
N ASP A 482 27.73 -9.36 5.83
CA ASP A 482 28.79 -9.37 4.80
C ASP A 482 28.56 -8.35 3.67
N LYS A 483 27.36 -7.80 3.55
CA LYS A 483 27.00 -6.71 2.61
C LYS A 483 27.03 -5.32 3.26
N ARG A 484 27.19 -5.25 4.59
CA ARG A 484 27.28 -3.98 5.32
C ARG A 484 28.71 -3.42 5.23
N GLN A 485 28.81 -2.10 5.26
CA GLN A 485 30.09 -1.42 5.42
C GLN A 485 30.36 -1.13 6.89
N ILE A 486 31.63 -1.20 7.27
CA ILE A 486 32.09 -0.83 8.61
C ILE A 486 32.05 0.71 8.67
N LEU A 487 31.33 1.22 9.66
CA LEU A 487 31.26 2.66 9.91
C LEU A 487 32.51 3.14 10.66
N THR A 488 32.89 4.40 10.43
CA THR A 488 33.89 5.06 11.24
C THR A 488 33.36 5.37 12.65
N PRO A 489 34.20 5.56 13.67
CA PRO A 489 33.73 5.96 15.00
C PRO A 489 32.94 7.28 15.03
N GLU A 490 33.20 8.18 14.08
CA GLU A 490 32.48 9.42 13.89
C GLU A 490 31.08 9.17 13.33
N GLU A 491 30.97 8.29 12.32
CA GLU A 491 29.68 7.92 11.70
C GLU A 491 28.78 7.13 12.67
N GLU A 492 29.34 6.32 13.54
CA GLU A 492 28.59 5.60 14.59
C GLU A 492 27.96 6.53 15.62
N LYS A 493 28.58 7.69 15.89
CA LYS A 493 28.07 8.70 16.83
C LYS A 493 26.96 9.56 16.26
N LEU A 494 26.74 9.53 14.96
CA LEU A 494 25.68 10.31 14.31
C LEU A 494 24.29 9.92 14.84
N PHE A 495 23.44 10.91 14.99
CA PHE A 495 22.14 10.74 15.58
C PHE A 495 21.02 11.38 14.73
N GLY A 496 19.80 10.84 14.82
CA GLY A 496 18.68 11.38 14.10
C GLY A 496 18.90 11.47 12.59
N ILE A 497 18.58 12.61 12.01
CA ILE A 497 18.65 12.84 10.55
C ILE A 497 20.09 12.87 10.01
N GLU A 498 21.08 13.10 10.84
CA GLU A 498 22.51 13.10 10.44
C GLU A 498 22.95 11.74 9.87
N LYS A 499 22.28 10.67 10.30
CA LYS A 499 22.51 9.31 9.77
C LYS A 499 22.21 9.18 8.28
N LEU A 500 21.46 10.10 7.67
CA LEU A 500 20.91 9.95 6.31
C LEU A 500 21.99 9.71 5.26
N ASN A 501 23.09 10.45 5.30
CA ASN A 501 24.08 10.48 4.23
C ASN A 501 25.22 9.46 4.41
N VAL A 502 25.16 8.61 5.44
CA VAL A 502 26.17 7.59 5.70
C VAL A 502 25.97 6.38 4.79
N VAL A 503 27.03 5.97 4.11
CA VAL A 503 27.04 4.76 3.26
C VAL A 503 27.23 3.54 4.15
N ARG A 504 26.20 2.66 4.25
CA ARG A 504 26.14 1.53 5.22
C ARG A 504 26.29 0.16 4.61
N SER A 505 26.20 0.07 3.29
CA SER A 505 26.21 -1.22 2.60
C SER A 505 26.70 -1.10 1.17
N THR A 506 26.88 -2.22 0.50
CA THR A 506 27.17 -2.30 -0.95
C THR A 506 25.99 -1.89 -1.83
N ILE A 507 24.80 -1.70 -1.23
CA ILE A 507 23.54 -1.29 -1.91
C ILE A 507 22.90 -0.07 -1.19
N PRO A 508 23.64 1.05 -1.07
CA PRO A 508 23.28 2.16 -0.19
C PRO A 508 21.94 2.83 -0.56
N ALA A 509 21.57 2.87 -1.83
CA ALA A 509 20.34 3.52 -2.26
C ALA A 509 19.06 2.84 -1.74
N VAL A 510 19.14 1.58 -1.32
CA VAL A 510 18.01 0.77 -0.86
C VAL A 510 18.16 0.29 0.59
N THR A 511 19.24 0.67 1.27
CA THR A 511 19.49 0.33 2.67
C THR A 511 19.10 1.49 3.58
N HIS A 512 18.14 1.25 4.48
CA HIS A 512 17.73 2.26 5.46
C HIS A 512 18.77 2.42 6.59
N VAL A 513 18.62 3.46 7.42
CA VAL A 513 19.58 3.82 8.48
C VAL A 513 19.71 2.76 9.59
N ASP A 514 18.76 1.85 9.69
CA ASP A 514 18.76 0.68 10.59
C ASP A 514 19.20 -0.63 9.89
N TYR A 515 19.80 -0.53 8.71
CA TYR A 515 20.22 -1.66 7.88
C TYR A 515 19.04 -2.52 7.36
N SER A 516 17.80 -2.06 7.44
CA SER A 516 16.67 -2.74 6.84
C SER A 516 16.45 -2.32 5.40
N ALA A 517 15.78 -3.17 4.62
CA ALA A 517 15.24 -2.86 3.30
C ALA A 517 13.83 -3.44 3.14
N ARG A 518 12.94 -2.74 2.42
CA ARG A 518 11.63 -3.25 2.04
C ARG A 518 11.74 -3.97 0.70
N VAL A 519 11.89 -5.28 0.74
CA VAL A 519 12.31 -6.10 -0.39
C VAL A 519 11.13 -6.45 -1.30
N GLN A 520 11.34 -6.37 -2.62
CA GLN A 520 10.54 -7.04 -3.63
C GLN A 520 11.36 -8.16 -4.26
N THR A 521 10.90 -9.41 -4.18
CA THR A 521 11.43 -10.53 -4.97
C THR A 521 10.73 -10.57 -6.33
N VAL A 522 11.50 -10.64 -7.40
CA VAL A 522 11.00 -10.68 -8.78
C VAL A 522 11.17 -12.08 -9.35
N ASP A 523 10.04 -12.68 -9.74
CA ASP A 523 9.98 -14.02 -10.32
C ASP A 523 9.86 -13.94 -11.84
N LYS A 524 10.61 -14.80 -12.54
CA LYS A 524 10.64 -14.89 -14.02
C LYS A 524 9.28 -15.26 -14.61
N ASP A 525 8.49 -16.07 -13.90
CA ASP A 525 7.21 -16.58 -14.41
C ASP A 525 6.06 -15.56 -14.20
N VAL A 526 6.25 -14.57 -13.30
CA VAL A 526 5.27 -13.52 -12.99
C VAL A 526 5.50 -12.26 -13.84
N ASN A 527 6.73 -11.78 -13.93
CA ASN A 527 7.09 -10.59 -14.73
C ASN A 527 8.41 -10.83 -15.49
N PRO A 528 8.37 -11.57 -16.61
CA PRO A 528 9.58 -12.01 -17.32
C PRO A 528 10.41 -10.84 -17.87
N VAL A 529 9.80 -9.77 -18.34
CA VAL A 529 10.55 -8.63 -18.91
C VAL A 529 11.29 -7.87 -17.82
N TYR A 530 10.63 -7.63 -16.69
CA TYR A 530 11.25 -6.95 -15.54
C TYR A 530 12.32 -7.82 -14.86
N TYR A 531 12.07 -9.13 -14.76
CA TYR A 531 13.07 -10.10 -14.32
C TYR A 531 14.30 -10.08 -15.22
N ASN A 532 14.12 -10.14 -16.56
CA ASN A 532 15.23 -10.11 -17.50
C ASN A 532 16.04 -8.82 -17.42
N LEU A 533 15.41 -7.66 -17.19
CA LEU A 533 16.14 -6.41 -16.94
C LEU A 533 17.08 -6.55 -15.73
N ILE A 534 16.58 -7.04 -14.59
CA ILE A 534 17.39 -7.19 -13.39
C ILE A 534 18.47 -8.28 -13.59
N ARG A 535 18.15 -9.35 -14.30
CA ARG A 535 19.10 -10.41 -14.66
C ARG A 535 20.23 -9.86 -15.52
N ARG A 536 19.94 -9.08 -16.57
CA ARG A 536 20.97 -8.45 -17.41
C ARG A 536 21.82 -7.45 -16.64
N PHE A 537 21.20 -6.68 -15.73
CA PHE A 537 21.94 -5.80 -14.82
C PHE A 537 22.90 -6.60 -13.92
N PHE A 538 22.47 -7.75 -13.40
CA PHE A 538 23.32 -8.65 -12.62
C PHE A 538 24.46 -9.25 -13.45
N GLU A 539 24.18 -9.81 -14.63
CA GLU A 539 25.17 -10.43 -15.49
C GLU A 539 26.28 -9.45 -15.91
N LYS A 540 25.93 -8.19 -16.21
CA LYS A 540 26.88 -7.17 -16.68
C LYS A 540 27.59 -6.42 -15.53
N TYR A 541 26.91 -6.22 -14.40
CA TYR A 541 27.37 -5.29 -13.36
C TYR A 541 27.45 -5.90 -11.96
N GLY A 542 27.18 -7.19 -11.80
CA GLY A 542 27.37 -7.95 -10.56
C GLY A 542 26.37 -7.65 -9.44
N CYS A 543 25.31 -6.88 -9.67
CA CYS A 543 24.29 -6.54 -8.67
C CYS A 543 22.93 -7.12 -9.09
N PRO A 544 22.34 -8.06 -8.32
CA PRO A 544 21.09 -8.72 -8.69
C PRO A 544 19.83 -7.92 -8.38
N MET A 545 19.95 -6.60 -8.22
CA MET A 545 18.82 -5.73 -7.86
C MET A 545 18.97 -4.32 -8.39
N ILE A 546 17.83 -3.64 -8.51
CA ILE A 546 17.72 -2.22 -8.86
C ILE A 546 16.80 -1.50 -7.87
N VAL A 547 16.90 -0.17 -7.79
CA VAL A 547 15.91 0.66 -7.07
C VAL A 547 14.59 0.59 -7.81
N ASN A 548 13.50 0.36 -7.07
CA ASN A 548 12.13 0.45 -7.56
C ASN A 548 11.30 1.40 -6.68
N THR A 549 10.71 2.41 -7.29
CA THR A 549 9.75 3.29 -6.64
C THR A 549 8.57 3.60 -7.56
N SER A 550 7.43 4.01 -6.96
CA SER A 550 6.21 4.34 -7.70
C SER A 550 6.44 5.42 -8.76
N PHE A 551 5.83 5.26 -9.93
CA PHE A 551 5.90 6.26 -11.00
C PHE A 551 4.90 7.38 -10.74
N ASN A 552 5.30 8.35 -9.95
CA ASN A 552 4.55 9.55 -9.58
C ASN A 552 5.48 10.57 -8.88
N VAL A 553 4.99 11.77 -8.66
CA VAL A 553 5.57 12.74 -7.72
C VAL A 553 4.83 12.71 -6.37
N ARG A 554 5.28 13.51 -5.39
CA ARG A 554 4.60 13.65 -4.10
C ARG A 554 3.16 14.13 -4.28
N GLY A 555 2.21 13.49 -3.57
CA GLY A 555 0.79 13.82 -3.63
C GLY A 555 0.04 13.31 -4.87
N GLU A 556 0.76 12.85 -5.89
CA GLU A 556 0.17 12.31 -7.11
C GLU A 556 -0.15 10.82 -6.96
N PRO A 557 -1.30 10.31 -7.45
CA PRO A 557 -1.51 8.88 -7.67
C PRO A 557 -0.51 8.30 -8.66
N LEU A 558 -0.28 6.98 -8.62
CA LEU A 558 0.54 6.28 -9.61
C LEU A 558 0.06 6.62 -11.03
N VAL A 559 0.95 6.87 -11.97
CA VAL A 559 0.56 7.11 -13.37
C VAL A 559 -0.17 5.90 -13.93
N CYS A 560 -1.24 6.15 -14.66
CA CYS A 560 -2.07 5.10 -15.27
C CYS A 560 -1.89 5.07 -16.79
N ARG A 561 -1.91 6.25 -17.42
CA ARG A 561 -1.88 6.42 -18.88
C ARG A 561 -0.50 6.84 -19.39
N PRO A 562 -0.17 6.56 -20.67
CA PRO A 562 1.09 7.00 -21.27
C PRO A 562 1.32 8.52 -21.21
N GLU A 563 0.24 9.30 -21.41
CA GLU A 563 0.29 10.77 -21.35
C GLU A 563 0.68 11.27 -19.96
N GLU A 564 0.19 10.61 -18.90
CA GLU A 564 0.53 10.93 -17.52
C GLU A 564 1.98 10.57 -17.20
N ALA A 565 2.45 9.43 -17.71
CA ALA A 565 3.85 9.02 -17.60
C ALA A 565 4.78 10.02 -18.30
N TYR A 566 4.43 10.43 -19.52
CA TYR A 566 5.19 11.46 -20.25
C TYR A 566 5.18 12.81 -19.51
N ALA A 567 4.04 13.27 -19.03
CA ALA A 567 3.94 14.50 -18.25
C ALA A 567 4.78 14.44 -16.96
N CYS A 568 4.71 13.34 -16.20
CA CYS A 568 5.53 13.13 -15.01
C CYS A 568 7.03 13.08 -15.36
N PHE A 569 7.42 12.39 -16.42
CA PHE A 569 8.77 12.37 -16.95
C PHE A 569 9.25 13.79 -17.25
N MET A 570 8.50 14.57 -18.01
CA MET A 570 8.87 15.93 -18.41
C MET A 570 8.99 16.91 -17.24
N ARG A 571 8.21 16.74 -16.17
CA ARG A 571 8.18 17.60 -14.97
C ARG A 571 9.29 17.30 -13.97
N THR A 572 9.96 16.17 -14.10
CA THR A 572 10.91 15.67 -13.09
C THR A 572 12.33 15.56 -13.67
N GLY A 573 13.30 15.24 -12.83
CA GLY A 573 14.69 15.01 -13.24
C GLY A 573 15.00 13.60 -13.74
N MET A 574 14.01 12.83 -14.22
CA MET A 574 14.26 11.54 -14.89
C MET A 574 15.04 11.78 -16.19
N ASP A 575 15.98 10.90 -16.51
CA ASP A 575 16.80 10.98 -17.72
C ASP A 575 16.11 10.36 -18.92
N TYR A 576 15.48 9.20 -18.74
CA TYR A 576 14.83 8.42 -19.78
C TYR A 576 13.43 7.97 -19.36
N LEU A 577 12.58 7.73 -20.35
CA LEU A 577 11.26 7.12 -20.17
C LEU A 577 11.11 5.97 -21.17
N LEU A 578 10.80 4.79 -20.67
CA LEU A 578 10.36 3.66 -21.50
C LEU A 578 8.83 3.53 -21.43
N LEU A 579 8.16 3.69 -22.56
CA LEU A 579 6.72 3.41 -22.77
C LEU A 579 6.58 2.17 -23.63
N GLU A 580 6.29 1.02 -23.03
CA GLU A 580 6.36 -0.29 -23.70
C GLU A 580 7.73 -0.49 -24.38
N ASN A 581 7.80 -0.36 -25.69
CA ASN A 581 9.01 -0.50 -26.50
C ASN A 581 9.60 0.83 -26.99
N PHE A 582 9.03 1.95 -26.58
CA PHE A 582 9.46 3.27 -27.00
C PHE A 582 10.32 3.93 -25.92
N LEU A 583 11.60 4.14 -26.23
CA LEU A 583 12.56 4.81 -25.36
C LEU A 583 12.64 6.29 -25.72
N LEU A 584 12.42 7.16 -24.74
CA LEU A 584 12.48 8.62 -24.85
C LEU A 584 13.68 9.12 -24.06
N ASP A 585 14.57 9.90 -24.71
CA ASP A 585 15.65 10.64 -24.05
C ASP A 585 15.15 12.04 -23.68
N LYS A 586 15.32 12.43 -22.41
CA LYS A 586 14.92 13.74 -21.91
C LYS A 586 15.53 14.90 -22.69
N LYS A 587 16.78 14.75 -23.11
CA LYS A 587 17.53 15.81 -23.82
C LYS A 587 16.97 16.12 -25.21
N GLN A 588 16.25 15.15 -25.80
CA GLN A 588 15.63 15.31 -27.12
C GLN A 588 14.21 15.86 -27.05
N GLN A 589 13.65 16.00 -25.84
CA GLN A 589 12.27 16.46 -25.67
C GLN A 589 12.17 17.97 -25.68
N LYS A 590 11.12 18.48 -26.31
CA LYS A 590 10.75 19.91 -26.23
C LYS A 590 10.20 20.20 -24.83
N MET A 591 10.59 21.32 -24.23
CA MET A 591 10.04 21.76 -22.94
C MET A 591 8.50 21.82 -23.00
N LEU A 592 7.85 21.27 -21.97
CA LEU A 592 6.41 21.46 -21.83
C LEU A 592 6.11 22.94 -21.56
N ASN A 593 5.20 23.48 -22.33
CA ASN A 593 4.71 24.85 -22.11
C ASN A 593 3.66 24.83 -20.98
N GLU A 594 4.07 24.42 -19.78
CA GLU A 594 3.21 24.31 -18.59
C GLU A 594 3.52 25.41 -17.58
N ASN A 595 2.48 25.82 -16.85
CA ASN A 595 2.61 26.69 -15.69
C ASN A 595 3.53 26.04 -14.65
N LYS A 596 4.52 26.77 -14.12
CA LYS A 596 5.43 26.33 -13.04
C LYS A 596 4.68 25.90 -11.75
N ASP A 597 3.41 26.23 -11.63
CA ASP A 597 2.53 25.87 -10.50
C ASP A 597 1.92 24.46 -10.57
N TRP A 598 2.33 23.61 -11.52
CA TRP A 598 1.82 22.25 -11.64
C TRP A 598 1.91 21.41 -10.34
N PRO A 599 2.91 21.57 -9.42
CA PRO A 599 2.94 20.81 -8.17
C PRO A 599 1.75 21.11 -7.25
N LYS A 600 1.19 22.32 -7.34
CA LYS A 600 0.01 22.73 -6.56
C LYS A 600 -1.29 22.01 -6.99
N LYS A 601 -1.28 21.32 -8.14
CA LYS A 601 -2.41 20.49 -8.59
C LYS A 601 -2.62 19.26 -7.71
N PHE A 602 -1.58 18.82 -7.00
CA PHE A 602 -1.64 17.65 -6.13
C PHE A 602 -1.61 18.10 -4.66
N ALA A 603 -2.62 17.67 -3.90
CA ALA A 603 -2.64 17.94 -2.47
C ALA A 603 -1.46 17.22 -1.78
N LEU A 604 -0.72 17.94 -0.95
CA LEU A 604 0.37 17.35 -0.16
C LEU A 604 -0.18 16.29 0.79
N ASP A 605 0.55 15.18 0.88
CA ASP A 605 0.25 14.05 1.75
C ASP A 605 1.09 14.07 3.04
#